data_81206e5dcaf05729980b124ba81b3e1a
#
_entry.id   81206e5dcaf05729980b124ba81b3e1a
#
_cell.length_a   1.000
_cell.length_b   1.000
_cell.length_c   1.000
_cell.angle_alpha   90.00
_cell.angle_beta   90.00
_cell.angle_gamma   90.00
#
_symmetry.space_group_name_H-M   'P 1'
#
loop_
_entity.id
_entity.type
_entity.pdbx_description
1 polymer ?
#
loop_
_entity_poly.entity_id
_entity_poly.type
_entity_poly.pdbx_seq_one_letter_code
_entity_poly.pdbx_strand_id
1 'polypeptide(L)'
;FTKPFGIMPFYPGPGVGGHCIPIDPHYLEWKAKEYNFNTHFIALAGEINRKMPEFTVEKALRVLAEAGVPVRGAKVLVLGVAYKRDIPDYRESPAIEVIRGLRRLGAEVEYHDPHVPRFAEGGLAMESVPLSEERVREKDLVLIATDHSAFDYKAIVAQARRVLDARGATRHLPRELTEGKVVLL
;
A
#
# COMPACT_ATOMS: atom_id res chain seq x y z
N PHE A 1 12.75 17.47 5.49
CA PHE A 1 14.16 17.26 5.11
C PHE A 1 15.08 18.47 5.28
N THR A 2 14.54 19.58 5.72
CA THR A 2 15.35 20.79 5.97
C THR A 2 16.17 20.71 7.26
N LYS A 3 15.92 19.70 8.08
CA LYS A 3 16.63 19.50 9.36
C LYS A 3 17.53 18.26 9.28
N PRO A 4 18.77 18.31 9.78
CA PRO A 4 19.72 17.20 9.69
C PRO A 4 19.40 16.05 10.65
N PHE A 5 18.49 16.23 11.60
CA PHE A 5 18.09 15.24 12.61
C PHE A 5 16.70 15.53 13.18
N GLY A 6 16.10 14.53 13.80
CA GLY A 6 14.84 14.68 14.57
C GLY A 6 13.56 14.78 13.73
N ILE A 7 13.66 14.76 12.40
CA ILE A 7 12.49 14.81 11.51
C ILE A 7 12.55 13.63 10.54
N MET A 8 11.56 12.75 10.66
CA MET A 8 11.37 11.63 9.74
C MET A 8 10.49 12.06 8.57
N PRO A 9 10.89 11.78 7.31
CA PRO A 9 10.06 12.07 6.16
C PRO A 9 8.90 11.07 6.06
N PHE A 10 7.69 11.58 5.86
CA PHE A 10 6.54 10.80 5.51
C PHE A 10 6.08 11.20 4.11
N TYR A 11 6.16 10.26 3.17
CA TYR A 11 5.63 10.44 1.83
C TYR A 11 4.21 9.91 1.75
N PRO A 12 3.39 10.42 0.81
CA PRO A 12 2.10 9.81 0.50
C PRO A 12 2.22 8.31 0.25
N GLY A 13 1.23 7.56 0.70
CA GLY A 13 1.18 6.11 0.58
C GLY A 13 -0.22 5.59 0.87
N PRO A 14 -0.42 4.26 0.91
CA PRO A 14 -1.73 3.66 1.13
C PRO A 14 -2.27 3.86 2.54
N GLY A 15 -1.52 4.51 3.40
CA GLY A 15 -1.80 4.81 4.79
C GLY A 15 -0.62 4.48 5.69
N VAL A 16 -0.68 4.95 6.93
CA VAL A 16 0.28 4.63 8.00
C VAL A 16 -0.36 3.60 8.91
N GLY A 17 0.28 2.44 9.04
CA GLY A 17 -0.12 1.37 9.94
C GLY A 17 0.76 1.31 11.20
N GLY A 18 0.67 0.19 11.92
CA GLY A 18 1.36 -0.03 13.19
C GLY A 18 0.56 0.48 14.39
N HIS A 19 1.17 0.43 15.59
CA HIS A 19 0.42 0.65 16.82
C HIS A 19 0.57 2.06 17.42
N CYS A 20 1.66 2.78 17.14
CA CYS A 20 1.91 4.07 17.79
C CYS A 20 1.42 5.23 16.92
N ILE A 21 1.94 5.37 15.70
CA ILE A 21 1.67 6.54 14.86
C ILE A 21 0.18 6.72 14.52
N PRO A 22 -0.60 5.68 14.21
CA PRO A 22 -2.02 5.86 13.95
C PRO A 22 -2.88 6.03 15.21
N ILE A 23 -2.36 5.78 16.41
CA ILE A 23 -3.14 5.75 17.65
C ILE A 23 -2.76 6.86 18.63
N ASP A 24 -1.47 7.02 18.96
CA ASP A 24 -1.01 7.93 20.02
C ASP A 24 -1.42 9.40 19.80
N PRO A 25 -1.39 9.95 18.57
CA PRO A 25 -1.88 11.31 18.33
C PRO A 25 -3.35 11.49 18.70
N HIS A 26 -4.18 10.45 18.59
CA HIS A 26 -5.59 10.50 18.95
C HIS A 26 -5.81 10.46 20.46
N TYR A 27 -4.92 9.83 21.23
CA TYR A 27 -4.93 9.97 22.69
C TYR A 27 -4.66 11.41 23.11
N LEU A 28 -3.69 12.08 22.45
CA LEU A 28 -3.44 13.50 22.70
C LEU A 28 -4.64 14.35 22.29
N GLU A 29 -5.27 14.09 21.15
CA GLU A 29 -6.50 14.76 20.70
C GLU A 29 -7.62 14.62 21.72
N TRP A 30 -7.87 13.39 22.20
CA TRP A 30 -8.88 13.12 23.20
C TRP A 30 -8.59 13.86 24.51
N LYS A 31 -7.35 13.80 25.00
CA LYS A 31 -6.96 14.46 26.26
C LYS A 31 -7.01 15.98 26.16
N ALA A 32 -6.62 16.56 25.05
CA ALA A 32 -6.65 18.00 24.83
C ALA A 32 -8.07 18.59 24.95
N LYS A 33 -9.09 17.85 24.52
CA LYS A 33 -10.50 18.25 24.62
C LYS A 33 -10.95 18.48 26.06
N GLU A 34 -10.41 17.77 27.06
CA GLU A 34 -10.68 18.00 28.47
C GLU A 34 -10.22 19.40 28.94
N TYR A 35 -9.25 19.99 28.23
CA TYR A 35 -8.72 21.32 28.49
C TYR A 35 -9.26 22.40 27.53
N ASN A 36 -10.38 22.10 26.83
CA ASN A 36 -10.96 22.96 25.81
C ASN A 36 -10.00 23.33 24.66
N PHE A 37 -9.05 22.44 24.36
CA PHE A 37 -8.09 22.61 23.27
C PHE A 37 -8.39 21.61 22.15
N ASN A 38 -8.60 22.10 20.92
CA ASN A 38 -8.89 21.26 19.76
C ASN A 38 -7.65 21.14 18.87
N THR A 39 -7.17 19.92 18.69
CA THR A 39 -6.03 19.57 17.82
C THR A 39 -6.51 19.26 16.41
N HIS A 40 -7.01 20.27 15.67
CA HIS A 40 -7.65 20.09 14.35
C HIS A 40 -6.76 19.37 13.33
N PHE A 41 -5.46 19.67 13.31
CA PHE A 41 -4.54 19.02 12.39
C PHE A 41 -4.35 17.53 12.69
N ILE A 42 -4.34 17.13 13.96
CA ILE A 42 -4.25 15.70 14.33
C ILE A 42 -5.52 14.98 13.91
N ALA A 43 -6.69 15.55 14.18
CA ALA A 43 -7.97 14.97 13.77
C ALA A 43 -8.05 14.81 12.26
N LEU A 44 -7.72 15.86 11.50
CA LEU A 44 -7.72 15.84 10.04
C LEU A 44 -6.71 14.84 9.48
N ALA A 45 -5.48 14.80 10.00
CA ALA A 45 -4.45 13.85 9.57
C ALA A 45 -4.93 12.40 9.74
N GLY A 46 -5.56 12.10 10.88
CA GLY A 46 -6.13 10.77 11.13
C GLY A 46 -7.28 10.43 10.17
N GLU A 47 -8.16 11.40 9.87
CA GLU A 47 -9.25 11.22 8.91
C GLU A 47 -8.69 10.89 7.51
N ILE A 48 -7.75 11.69 7.02
CA ILE A 48 -7.11 11.47 5.72
C ILE A 48 -6.41 10.11 5.69
N ASN A 49 -5.64 9.77 6.74
CA ASN A 49 -4.94 8.48 6.80
C ASN A 49 -5.91 7.29 6.68
N ARG A 50 -7.05 7.34 7.35
CA ARG A 50 -8.07 6.28 7.26
C ARG A 50 -8.72 6.15 5.88
N LYS A 51 -8.74 7.22 5.08
CA LYS A 51 -9.27 7.21 3.69
C LYS A 51 -8.26 6.72 2.66
N MET A 52 -6.96 6.70 2.98
CA MET A 52 -5.92 6.35 2.00
C MET A 52 -6.03 4.94 1.42
N PRO A 53 -6.43 3.89 2.16
CA PRO A 53 -6.66 2.58 1.55
C PRO A 53 -7.76 2.62 0.48
N GLU A 54 -8.87 3.31 0.74
CA GLU A 54 -9.96 3.47 -0.22
C GLU A 54 -9.49 4.25 -1.46
N PHE A 55 -8.78 5.36 -1.27
CA PHE A 55 -8.17 6.11 -2.36
C PHE A 55 -7.21 5.26 -3.20
N THR A 56 -6.44 4.38 -2.56
CA THR A 56 -5.55 3.43 -3.25
C THR A 56 -6.34 2.43 -4.10
N VAL A 57 -7.46 1.92 -3.58
CA VAL A 57 -8.37 1.06 -4.34
C VAL A 57 -8.95 1.81 -5.53
N GLU A 58 -9.46 3.03 -5.36
CA GLU A 58 -9.97 3.85 -6.47
C GLU A 58 -8.90 4.09 -7.55
N LYS A 59 -7.66 4.34 -7.14
CA LYS A 59 -6.54 4.50 -8.07
C LYS A 59 -6.27 3.21 -8.84
N ALA A 60 -6.30 2.05 -8.17
CA ALA A 60 -6.16 0.75 -8.81
C ALA A 60 -7.27 0.49 -9.85
N LEU A 61 -8.52 0.86 -9.53
CA LEU A 61 -9.63 0.76 -10.48
C LEU A 61 -9.40 1.61 -11.73
N ARG A 62 -8.88 2.83 -11.59
CA ARG A 62 -8.56 3.70 -12.72
C ARG A 62 -7.48 3.07 -13.61
N VAL A 63 -6.41 2.53 -12.99
CA VAL A 63 -5.32 1.87 -13.73
C VAL A 63 -5.83 0.65 -14.51
N LEU A 64 -6.70 -0.16 -13.91
CA LEU A 64 -7.34 -1.30 -14.57
C LEU A 64 -8.26 -0.85 -15.71
N ALA A 65 -9.08 0.18 -15.49
CA ALA A 65 -9.99 0.73 -16.50
C ALA A 65 -9.22 1.30 -17.71
N GLU A 66 -8.13 2.05 -17.47
CA GLU A 66 -7.24 2.55 -18.54
C GLU A 66 -6.59 1.41 -19.34
N ALA A 67 -6.40 0.24 -18.72
CA ALA A 67 -5.93 -0.97 -19.40
C ALA A 67 -7.06 -1.78 -20.09
N GLY A 68 -8.31 -1.33 -19.99
CA GLY A 68 -9.46 -2.05 -20.53
C GLY A 68 -9.84 -3.30 -19.74
N VAL A 69 -9.40 -3.43 -18.48
CA VAL A 69 -9.63 -4.60 -17.63
C VAL A 69 -10.74 -4.29 -16.62
N PRO A 70 -11.87 -5.03 -16.62
CA PRO A 70 -12.88 -4.87 -15.59
C PRO A 70 -12.35 -5.36 -14.25
N VAL A 71 -12.69 -4.69 -13.15
CA VAL A 71 -12.21 -5.07 -11.81
C VAL A 71 -12.67 -6.47 -11.40
N ARG A 72 -13.89 -6.85 -11.77
CA ARG A 72 -14.39 -8.22 -11.49
C ARG A 72 -13.60 -9.23 -12.30
N GLY A 73 -12.92 -10.14 -11.61
CA GLY A 73 -12.04 -11.13 -12.19
C GLY A 73 -10.64 -10.62 -12.55
N ALA A 74 -10.34 -9.33 -12.33
CA ALA A 74 -8.99 -8.81 -12.53
C ALA A 74 -8.00 -9.50 -11.58
N LYS A 75 -6.89 -9.97 -12.11
CA LYS A 75 -5.82 -10.63 -11.35
C LYS A 75 -4.85 -9.60 -10.80
N VAL A 76 -4.86 -9.41 -9.49
CA VAL A 76 -4.03 -8.41 -8.82
C VAL A 76 -3.02 -9.09 -7.90
N LEU A 77 -1.75 -8.70 -8.02
CA LEU A 77 -0.68 -9.08 -7.08
C LEU A 77 -0.32 -7.87 -6.22
N VAL A 78 -0.53 -8.00 -4.91
CA VAL A 78 -0.10 -6.99 -3.94
C VAL A 78 1.27 -7.36 -3.41
N LEU A 79 2.22 -6.44 -3.51
CA LEU A 79 3.58 -6.58 -2.99
C LEU A 79 3.72 -5.84 -1.67
N GLY A 80 3.99 -6.62 -0.62
CA GLY A 80 4.11 -6.15 0.76
C GLY A 80 2.77 -5.98 1.46
N VAL A 81 2.62 -6.66 2.59
CA VAL A 81 1.48 -6.52 3.53
C VAL A 81 1.94 -6.12 4.92
N ALA A 82 3.25 -6.12 5.20
CA ALA A 82 3.78 -5.51 6.41
C ALA A 82 3.44 -4.01 6.44
N TYR A 83 3.18 -3.46 7.63
CA TYR A 83 2.85 -2.03 7.73
C TYR A 83 4.06 -1.12 7.47
N LYS A 84 5.27 -1.66 7.49
CA LYS A 84 6.52 -0.93 7.28
C LYS A 84 7.52 -1.83 6.54
N ARG A 85 8.46 -1.17 5.82
CA ARG A 85 9.56 -1.82 5.12
C ARG A 85 10.36 -2.76 6.04
N ASP A 86 10.67 -3.95 5.54
CA ASP A 86 11.65 -4.92 6.10
C ASP A 86 11.34 -5.38 7.54
N ILE A 87 10.07 -5.51 7.89
CA ILE A 87 9.63 -6.06 9.17
C ILE A 87 8.56 -7.13 9.00
N PRO A 88 8.48 -8.14 9.91
CA PRO A 88 7.47 -9.19 9.86
C PRO A 88 6.20 -8.83 10.64
N ASP A 89 5.72 -7.58 10.53
CA ASP A 89 4.55 -7.12 11.27
C ASP A 89 3.51 -6.48 10.34
N TYR A 90 2.31 -7.04 10.33
CA TYR A 90 1.20 -6.59 9.49
C TYR A 90 0.04 -5.96 10.27
N ARG A 91 0.17 -5.79 11.60
CA ARG A 91 -0.91 -5.22 12.43
C ARG A 91 -1.27 -3.82 11.97
N GLU A 92 -2.59 -3.58 11.82
CA GLU A 92 -3.13 -2.30 11.33
C GLU A 92 -2.54 -1.88 9.96
N SER A 93 -2.14 -2.86 9.13
CA SER A 93 -1.57 -2.54 7.83
C SER A 93 -2.61 -2.04 6.84
N PRO A 94 -2.43 -0.86 6.25
CA PRO A 94 -3.34 -0.35 5.23
C PRO A 94 -3.38 -1.23 3.97
N ALA A 95 -2.34 -2.03 3.72
CA ALA A 95 -2.30 -2.97 2.59
C ALA A 95 -3.40 -4.04 2.71
N ILE A 96 -3.73 -4.49 3.92
CA ILE A 96 -4.81 -5.46 4.16
C ILE A 96 -6.17 -4.84 3.81
N GLU A 97 -6.41 -3.58 4.16
CA GLU A 97 -7.63 -2.88 3.77
C GLU A 97 -7.74 -2.68 2.25
N VAL A 98 -6.62 -2.40 1.58
CA VAL A 98 -6.58 -2.35 0.10
C VAL A 98 -6.95 -3.71 -0.50
N ILE A 99 -6.36 -4.81 -0.02
CA ILE A 99 -6.70 -6.18 -0.46
C ILE A 99 -8.19 -6.45 -0.26
N ARG A 100 -8.72 -6.12 0.91
CA ARG A 100 -10.15 -6.29 1.24
C ARG A 100 -11.05 -5.50 0.30
N GLY A 101 -10.69 -4.25 0.03
CA GLY A 101 -11.42 -3.37 -0.90
C GLY A 101 -11.48 -3.94 -2.32
N LEU A 102 -10.33 -4.37 -2.86
CA LEU A 102 -10.24 -4.96 -4.19
C LEU A 102 -11.05 -6.28 -4.29
N ARG A 103 -10.93 -7.16 -3.30
CA ARG A 103 -11.69 -8.42 -3.27
C ARG A 103 -13.21 -8.19 -3.17
N ARG A 104 -13.65 -7.20 -2.39
CA ARG A 104 -15.08 -6.82 -2.29
C ARG A 104 -15.64 -6.38 -3.65
N LEU A 105 -14.82 -5.80 -4.51
CA LEU A 105 -15.19 -5.40 -5.87
C LEU A 105 -15.09 -6.54 -6.89
N GLY A 106 -14.65 -7.72 -6.45
CA GLY A 106 -14.60 -8.94 -7.25
C GLY A 106 -13.26 -9.19 -7.95
N ALA A 107 -12.19 -8.50 -7.57
CA ALA A 107 -10.85 -8.82 -8.05
C ALA A 107 -10.32 -10.13 -7.42
N GLU A 108 -9.52 -10.87 -8.18
CA GLU A 108 -8.75 -12.01 -7.73
C GLU A 108 -7.41 -11.53 -7.19
N VAL A 109 -7.30 -11.42 -5.86
CA VAL A 109 -6.14 -10.83 -5.22
C VAL A 109 -5.27 -11.88 -4.57
N GLU A 110 -4.00 -11.90 -4.94
CA GLU A 110 -2.91 -12.60 -4.26
C GLU A 110 -1.96 -11.56 -3.64
N TYR A 111 -1.15 -11.97 -2.67
CA TYR A 111 -0.08 -11.13 -2.19
C TYR A 111 1.24 -11.89 -2.09
N HIS A 112 2.33 -11.15 -2.18
CA HIS A 112 3.66 -11.61 -1.82
C HIS A 112 4.30 -10.64 -0.83
N ASP A 113 4.85 -11.20 0.25
CA ASP A 113 5.62 -10.46 1.24
C ASP A 113 6.76 -11.37 1.75
N PRO A 114 8.04 -10.94 1.67
CA PRO A 114 9.16 -11.75 2.08
C PRO A 114 9.25 -11.97 3.61
N HIS A 115 8.55 -11.13 4.39
CA HIS A 115 8.59 -11.14 5.85
C HIS A 115 7.30 -11.64 6.49
N VAL A 116 6.19 -11.64 5.73
CA VAL A 116 4.86 -12.04 6.22
C VAL A 116 4.35 -13.22 5.39
N PRO A 117 4.70 -14.47 5.76
CA PRO A 117 4.30 -15.66 4.99
C PRO A 117 2.79 -15.92 5.05
N ARG A 118 2.11 -15.43 6.07
CA ARG A 118 0.64 -15.51 6.21
C ARG A 118 0.14 -14.40 7.13
N PHE A 119 -1.08 -13.96 6.91
CA PHE A 119 -1.78 -13.08 7.83
C PHE A 119 -3.23 -13.55 8.06
N ALA A 120 -3.79 -13.17 9.20
CA ALA A 120 -5.21 -13.32 9.51
C ALA A 120 -5.66 -12.09 10.31
N GLU A 121 -6.53 -11.27 9.72
CA GLU A 121 -7.01 -10.02 10.32
C GLU A 121 -8.41 -9.67 9.81
N GLY A 122 -9.31 -9.33 10.75
CA GLY A 122 -10.66 -8.86 10.42
C GLY A 122 -11.46 -9.83 9.53
N GLY A 123 -11.32 -11.15 9.76
CA GLY A 123 -12.03 -12.19 8.99
C GLY A 123 -11.40 -12.50 7.61
N LEU A 124 -10.30 -11.85 7.25
CA LEU A 124 -9.52 -12.16 6.05
C LEU A 124 -8.24 -12.89 6.43
N ALA A 125 -8.07 -14.11 5.90
CA ALA A 125 -6.85 -14.88 6.04
C ALA A 125 -6.27 -15.19 4.65
N MET A 126 -4.96 -15.01 4.49
CA MET A 126 -4.26 -15.28 3.23
C MET A 126 -2.83 -15.78 3.50
N GLU A 127 -2.28 -16.49 2.52
CA GLU A 127 -0.88 -16.91 2.49
C GLU A 127 -0.13 -16.19 1.37
N SER A 128 1.13 -15.87 1.63
CA SER A 128 2.04 -15.25 0.67
C SER A 128 2.35 -16.25 -0.45
N VAL A 129 2.14 -15.83 -1.69
CA VAL A 129 2.52 -16.65 -2.85
C VAL A 129 3.99 -16.45 -3.19
N PRO A 130 4.70 -17.43 -3.77
CA PRO A 130 6.05 -17.22 -4.28
C PRO A 130 6.07 -16.15 -5.38
N LEU A 131 7.03 -15.23 -5.31
CA LEU A 131 7.26 -14.23 -6.36
C LEU A 131 8.10 -14.84 -7.47
N SER A 132 7.58 -14.84 -8.69
CA SER A 132 8.28 -15.24 -9.91
C SER A 132 7.93 -14.32 -11.06
N GLU A 133 8.81 -14.23 -12.05
CA GLU A 133 8.55 -13.44 -13.27
C GLU A 133 7.27 -13.87 -13.98
N GLU A 134 7.01 -15.18 -14.06
CA GLU A 134 5.81 -15.74 -14.65
C GLU A 134 4.56 -15.26 -13.91
N ARG A 135 4.56 -15.34 -12.58
CA ARG A 135 3.45 -14.85 -11.76
C ARG A 135 3.20 -13.37 -11.97
N VAL A 136 4.25 -12.54 -12.01
CA VAL A 136 4.12 -11.10 -12.28
C VAL A 136 3.50 -10.85 -13.67
N ARG A 137 3.94 -11.59 -14.68
CA ARG A 137 3.46 -11.45 -16.07
C ARG A 137 1.99 -11.81 -16.25
N GLU A 138 1.48 -12.77 -15.46
CA GLU A 138 0.09 -13.23 -15.50
C GLU A 138 -0.90 -12.24 -14.86
N LYS A 139 -0.42 -11.25 -14.11
CA LYS A 139 -1.30 -10.30 -13.42
C LYS A 139 -1.67 -9.12 -14.31
N ASP A 140 -2.89 -8.67 -14.14
CA ASP A 140 -3.38 -7.47 -14.80
C ASP A 140 -2.83 -6.21 -14.12
N LEU A 141 -2.63 -6.30 -12.79
CA LEU A 141 -2.07 -5.21 -11.97
C LEU A 141 -1.14 -5.76 -10.90
N VAL A 142 0.04 -5.17 -10.77
CA VAL A 142 0.91 -5.30 -9.59
C VAL A 142 0.78 -4.03 -8.76
N LEU A 143 0.45 -4.16 -7.47
CA LEU A 143 0.30 -3.05 -6.55
C LEU A 143 1.40 -3.11 -5.48
N ILE A 144 2.28 -2.12 -5.44
CA ILE A 144 3.34 -2.03 -4.43
C ILE A 144 2.76 -1.27 -3.23
N ALA A 145 2.42 -2.01 -2.17
CA ALA A 145 1.84 -1.44 -0.94
C ALA A 145 2.89 -1.23 0.15
N THR A 146 3.94 -2.07 0.19
CA THR A 146 5.11 -1.90 1.07
C THR A 146 6.38 -2.11 0.28
N ASP A 147 7.32 -1.19 0.43
CA ASP A 147 8.54 -1.09 -0.38
C ASP A 147 9.72 -1.86 0.22
N HIS A 148 9.59 -3.19 0.39
CA HIS A 148 10.66 -4.03 0.93
C HIS A 148 11.95 -3.97 0.09
N SER A 149 13.10 -3.98 0.76
CA SER A 149 14.42 -3.97 0.11
C SER A 149 14.74 -5.26 -0.65
N ALA A 150 14.05 -6.35 -0.31
CA ALA A 150 14.20 -7.65 -0.98
C ALA A 150 13.59 -7.69 -2.39
N PHE A 151 12.80 -6.68 -2.81
CA PHE A 151 12.19 -6.66 -4.13
C PHE A 151 13.13 -6.12 -5.20
N ASP A 152 13.31 -6.87 -6.28
CA ASP A 152 13.90 -6.34 -7.51
C ASP A 152 12.82 -5.61 -8.33
N TYR A 153 12.66 -4.31 -8.04
CA TYR A 153 11.65 -3.49 -8.73
C TYR A 153 11.89 -3.38 -10.23
N LYS A 154 13.14 -3.45 -10.68
CA LYS A 154 13.48 -3.41 -12.10
C LYS A 154 12.94 -4.66 -12.82
N ALA A 155 13.19 -5.84 -12.27
CA ALA A 155 12.67 -7.10 -12.81
C ALA A 155 11.14 -7.14 -12.76
N ILE A 156 10.54 -6.71 -11.65
CA ILE A 156 9.08 -6.65 -11.49
C ILE A 156 8.43 -5.75 -12.55
N VAL A 157 8.91 -4.51 -12.71
CA VAL A 157 8.35 -3.56 -13.69
C VAL A 157 8.57 -4.05 -15.12
N ALA A 158 9.69 -4.69 -15.41
CA ALA A 158 9.97 -5.24 -16.74
C ALA A 158 8.89 -6.27 -17.16
N GLN A 159 8.46 -7.13 -16.24
CA GLN A 159 7.51 -8.22 -16.50
C GLN A 159 6.04 -7.80 -16.33
N ALA A 160 5.75 -6.82 -15.48
CA ALA A 160 4.37 -6.40 -15.19
C ALA A 160 3.68 -5.77 -16.39
N ARG A 161 2.36 -6.01 -16.53
CA ARG A 161 1.49 -5.32 -17.50
C ARG A 161 1.22 -3.89 -17.05
N ARG A 162 0.82 -3.71 -15.79
CA ARG A 162 0.58 -2.44 -15.11
C ARG A 162 1.09 -2.51 -13.68
N VAL A 163 1.60 -1.40 -13.18
CA VAL A 163 2.08 -1.26 -11.80
C VAL A 163 1.44 -0.03 -11.18
N LEU A 164 0.80 -0.19 -10.03
CA LEU A 164 0.46 0.91 -9.14
C LEU A 164 1.48 0.94 -8.01
N ASP A 165 2.34 1.94 -8.01
CA ASP A 165 3.34 2.13 -6.98
C ASP A 165 2.85 3.12 -5.93
N ALA A 166 2.36 2.58 -4.81
CA ALA A 166 1.84 3.38 -3.72
C ALA A 166 2.93 3.87 -2.75
N ARG A 167 4.20 3.54 -2.99
CA ARG A 167 5.32 3.90 -2.10
C ARG A 167 6.40 4.74 -2.76
N GLY A 168 6.33 4.91 -4.08
CA GLY A 168 7.38 5.57 -4.84
C GLY A 168 8.66 4.74 -4.95
N ALA A 169 8.55 3.42 -4.79
CA ALA A 169 9.66 2.49 -4.83
C ALA A 169 10.34 2.42 -6.21
N THR A 170 9.60 2.75 -7.27
CA THR A 170 10.06 2.69 -8.65
C THR A 170 10.60 4.02 -9.19
N ARG A 171 10.59 5.10 -8.39
CA ARG A 171 10.99 6.46 -8.84
C ARG A 171 12.42 6.57 -9.35
N HIS A 172 13.29 5.66 -8.91
CA HIS A 172 14.70 5.62 -9.31
C HIS A 172 14.93 4.86 -10.62
N LEU A 173 13.89 4.18 -11.16
CA LEU A 173 14.01 3.40 -12.39
C LEU A 173 14.02 4.31 -13.63
N PRO A 174 14.68 3.90 -14.73
CA PRO A 174 14.66 4.62 -15.98
C PRO A 174 13.25 4.84 -16.51
N ARG A 175 13.01 6.02 -17.12
CA ARG A 175 11.70 6.39 -17.65
C ARG A 175 11.22 5.42 -18.74
N GLU A 176 12.13 4.93 -19.56
CA GLU A 176 11.85 3.96 -20.62
C GLU A 176 11.24 2.65 -20.12
N LEU A 177 11.52 2.29 -18.86
CA LEU A 177 10.97 1.11 -18.21
C LEU A 177 9.61 1.38 -17.58
N THR A 178 9.39 2.60 -17.09
CA THR A 178 8.22 2.97 -16.26
C THR A 178 7.10 3.63 -17.06
N GLU A 179 7.43 4.31 -18.16
CA GLU A 179 6.46 5.06 -18.98
C GLU A 179 5.37 4.12 -19.55
N GLY A 180 4.11 4.53 -19.40
CA GLY A 180 2.96 3.73 -19.85
C GLY A 180 2.66 2.48 -19.02
N LYS A 181 3.53 2.12 -18.05
CA LYS A 181 3.34 0.94 -17.17
C LYS A 181 3.10 1.30 -15.72
N VAL A 182 3.88 2.24 -15.17
CA VAL A 182 3.87 2.59 -13.75
C VAL A 182 3.03 3.83 -13.52
N VAL A 183 2.10 3.72 -12.59
CA VAL A 183 1.32 4.84 -12.06
C VAL A 183 1.68 5.01 -10.60
N LEU A 184 2.04 6.21 -10.20
CA LEU A 184 2.26 6.55 -8.79
C LEU A 184 0.93 6.92 -8.11
N LEU A 185 0.85 6.67 -6.81
CA LEU A 185 -0.29 7.04 -5.98
C LEU A 185 -0.44 8.55 -5.87
#